data_f05e1b8916a6715c8b291037ba03c3f2
#
_entry.id   f05e1b8916a6715c8b291037ba03c3f2
#
_cell.length_a   1.000
_cell.length_b   1.000
_cell.length_c   1.000
_cell.angle_alpha   90.00
_cell.angle_beta   90.00
_cell.angle_gamma   90.00
#
_symmetry.space_group_name_H-M   'P 1'
#
loop_
_entity.id
_entity.type
_entity.pdbx_description
1 polymer ?
#
loop_
_entity_poly.entity_id
_entity_poly.type
_entity_poly.pdbx_seq_one_letter_code
_entity_poly.pdbx_strand_id
1 'polypeptide(L)'
;MRKLEDFRKLGHHVIFLIGDFTARVGDPSDKMATRKTLTKEEVEKNMEKYVEQASHIIDMNNSENPVEIMYNSKWLENLTFGEVINLASEFTVQQMLKRSMFQKRLEEDKPIYLNEFLYPLMQGYDSVMMDIDVE
;
A
#
# COMPACT_ATOMS: atom_id res chain seq x y z
N MET A 1 13.47 -4.65 -3.00
CA MET A 1 14.42 -3.54 -3.21
C MET A 1 15.53 -3.88 -4.21
N ARG A 2 16.45 -4.85 -3.96
CA ARG A 2 17.53 -5.19 -4.92
C ARG A 2 17.00 -5.56 -6.31
N LYS A 3 15.91 -6.32 -6.38
CA LYS A 3 15.28 -6.71 -7.65
C LYS A 3 14.76 -5.49 -8.43
N LEU A 4 14.22 -4.48 -7.75
CA LEU A 4 13.80 -3.23 -8.39
C LEU A 4 14.98 -2.47 -9.01
N GLU A 5 16.14 -2.45 -8.33
CA GLU A 5 17.36 -1.87 -8.90
C GLU A 5 17.84 -2.64 -10.14
N ASP A 6 17.68 -3.98 -10.15
CA ASP A 6 17.99 -4.78 -11.34
C ASP A 6 17.08 -4.41 -12.52
N PHE A 7 15.77 -4.26 -12.27
CA PHE A 7 14.82 -3.80 -13.30
C PHE A 7 15.15 -2.39 -13.79
N ARG A 8 15.47 -1.47 -12.89
CA ARG A 8 15.86 -0.11 -13.25
C ARG A 8 17.09 -0.11 -14.17
N LYS A 9 18.13 -0.89 -13.85
CA LYS A 9 19.33 -1.05 -14.68
C LYS A 9 19.07 -1.65 -16.06
N LEU A 10 18.02 -2.45 -16.17
CA LEU A 10 17.57 -3.00 -17.45
C LEU A 10 16.71 -2.02 -18.26
N GLY A 11 16.50 -0.80 -17.76
CA GLY A 11 15.76 0.26 -18.46
C GLY A 11 14.26 0.26 -18.18
N HIS A 12 13.76 -0.57 -17.25
CA HIS A 12 12.36 -0.53 -16.86
C HIS A 12 12.07 0.71 -16.00
N HIS A 13 10.89 1.31 -16.21
CA HIS A 13 10.38 2.34 -15.34
C HIS A 13 10.04 1.74 -13.97
N VAL A 14 10.64 2.26 -12.93
CA VAL A 14 10.42 1.79 -11.54
C VAL A 14 9.68 2.85 -10.74
N ILE A 15 8.57 2.45 -10.14
CA ILE A 15 7.77 3.27 -9.24
C ILE A 15 8.03 2.81 -7.80
N PHE A 16 8.31 3.76 -6.93
CA PHE A 16 8.36 3.57 -5.49
C PHE A 16 7.13 4.19 -4.85
N LEU A 17 6.12 3.36 -4.61
CA LEU A 17 4.87 3.79 -3.99
C LEU A 17 5.03 3.94 -2.48
N ILE A 18 4.62 5.09 -1.98
CA ILE A 18 4.50 5.38 -0.56
C ILE A 18 3.02 5.36 -0.17
N GLY A 19 2.66 4.45 0.72
CA GLY A 19 1.31 4.28 1.24
C GLY A 19 0.99 5.25 2.37
N ASP A 20 1.05 6.56 2.13
CA ASP A 20 0.81 7.60 3.12
C ASP A 20 -0.65 7.66 3.58
N PHE A 21 -1.60 7.34 2.69
CA PHE A 21 -3.01 7.18 3.07
C PHE A 21 -3.24 5.87 3.81
N THR A 22 -2.76 4.75 3.27
CA THR A 22 -2.98 3.43 3.86
C THR A 22 -2.30 3.26 5.22
N ALA A 23 -1.19 3.96 5.47
CA ALA A 23 -0.55 3.99 6.79
C ALA A 23 -1.46 4.52 7.91
N ARG A 24 -2.45 5.36 7.58
CA ARG A 24 -3.46 5.88 8.53
C ARG A 24 -4.57 4.88 8.80
N VAL A 25 -4.82 3.97 7.86
CA VAL A 25 -5.87 2.93 8.02
C VAL A 25 -5.35 1.75 8.85
N GLY A 26 -4.08 1.43 8.73
CA GLY A 26 -3.42 0.30 9.38
C GLY A 26 -3.47 -0.97 8.52
N ASP A 27 -2.32 -1.64 8.42
CA ASP A 27 -2.19 -2.89 7.68
C ASP A 27 -2.71 -4.06 8.52
N PRO A 28 -3.78 -4.77 8.09
CA PRO A 28 -4.33 -5.91 8.83
C PRO A 28 -3.41 -7.13 8.86
N SER A 29 -2.37 -7.19 8.03
CA SER A 29 -1.38 -8.27 8.01
C SER A 29 -0.37 -8.18 9.15
N ASP A 30 -0.25 -7.02 9.80
CA ASP A 30 0.67 -6.85 10.92
C ASP A 30 0.18 -7.61 12.16
N LYS A 31 1.09 -8.36 12.79
CA LYS A 31 0.81 -9.20 13.97
C LYS A 31 0.38 -8.40 15.20
N MET A 32 0.55 -7.09 15.20
CA MET A 32 0.15 -6.20 16.27
C MET A 32 -1.12 -5.43 15.89
N ALA A 33 -2.27 -6.09 15.97
CA ALA A 33 -3.61 -5.57 15.68
C ALA A 33 -4.06 -4.33 16.51
N THR A 34 -3.16 -3.72 17.24
CA THR A 34 -3.36 -2.50 18.04
C THR A 34 -2.46 -1.35 17.59
N ARG A 35 -2.07 -1.32 16.32
CA ARG A 35 -1.30 -0.17 15.83
C ARG A 35 -2.13 1.10 15.98
N LYS A 36 -1.66 2.01 16.81
CA LYS A 36 -2.12 3.39 16.88
C LYS A 36 -2.11 3.95 15.46
N THR A 37 -3.23 4.41 14.97
CA THR A 37 -3.33 5.16 13.72
C THR A 37 -2.32 6.31 13.77
N LEU A 38 -1.42 6.36 12.77
CA LEU A 38 -0.43 7.42 12.71
C LEU A 38 -1.09 8.74 12.33
N THR A 39 -0.63 9.83 12.91
CA THR A 39 -1.02 11.16 12.46
C THR A 39 -0.37 11.47 11.11
N LYS A 40 -0.88 12.48 10.40
CA LYS A 40 -0.32 12.88 9.12
C LYS A 40 1.16 13.28 9.24
N GLU A 41 1.51 14.00 10.29
CA GLU A 41 2.88 14.44 10.58
C GLU A 41 3.81 13.25 10.91
N GLU A 42 3.30 12.25 11.64
CA GLU A 42 4.06 11.02 11.91
C GLU A 42 4.31 10.21 10.62
N VAL A 43 3.33 10.18 9.72
CA VAL A 43 3.47 9.55 8.41
C VAL A 43 4.51 10.27 7.58
N GLU A 44 4.43 11.61 7.44
CA GLU A 44 5.37 12.42 6.67
C GLU A 44 6.82 12.21 7.16
N LYS A 45 7.05 12.27 8.47
CA LYS A 45 8.38 12.03 9.05
C LYS A 45 8.92 10.62 8.81
N ASN A 46 8.04 9.62 8.81
CA ASN A 46 8.43 8.25 8.53
C ASN A 46 8.77 8.05 7.04
N MET A 47 8.04 8.74 6.16
CA MET A 47 8.24 8.67 4.71
C MET A 47 9.64 9.11 4.29
N GLU A 48 10.14 10.24 4.84
CA GLU A 48 11.50 10.73 4.59
C GLU A 48 12.54 9.64 4.88
N LYS A 49 12.38 8.95 6.01
CA LYS A 49 13.27 7.85 6.40
C LYS A 49 13.17 6.63 5.46
N TYR A 50 11.97 6.31 4.96
CA TYR A 50 11.81 5.20 4.02
C TYR A 50 12.48 5.49 2.68
N VAL A 51 12.35 6.70 2.16
CA VAL A 51 13.03 7.14 0.93
C VAL A 51 14.55 7.12 1.14
N GLU A 52 15.04 7.64 2.27
CA GLU A 52 16.46 7.58 2.63
C GLU A 52 16.99 6.14 2.68
N GLN A 53 16.28 5.24 3.39
CA GLN A 53 16.67 3.82 3.46
C GLN A 53 16.63 3.13 2.09
N ALA A 54 15.63 3.44 1.26
CA ALA A 54 15.54 2.90 -0.08
C ALA A 54 16.70 3.37 -0.97
N SER A 55 17.13 4.63 -0.82
CA SER A 55 18.23 5.22 -1.61
C SER A 55 19.58 4.53 -1.39
N HIS A 56 19.76 3.83 -0.28
CA HIS A 56 20.95 2.99 -0.05
C HIS A 56 21.00 1.73 -0.92
N ILE A 57 19.88 1.34 -1.53
CA ILE A 57 19.75 0.09 -2.29
C ILE A 57 19.42 0.36 -3.75
N ILE A 58 18.62 1.39 -4.01
CA ILE A 58 18.16 1.80 -5.35
C ILE A 58 18.71 3.19 -5.63
N ASP A 59 19.28 3.40 -6.81
CA ASP A 59 19.71 4.73 -7.27
C ASP A 59 18.48 5.57 -7.67
N MET A 60 17.87 6.21 -6.66
CA MET A 60 16.63 6.96 -6.80
C MET A 60 16.74 8.12 -7.79
N ASN A 61 17.91 8.77 -7.86
CA ASN A 61 18.15 9.99 -8.62
C ASN A 61 19.00 9.76 -9.87
N ASN A 62 18.99 8.55 -10.42
CA ASN A 62 19.76 8.25 -11.62
C ASN A 62 19.40 9.21 -12.77
N SER A 63 20.41 9.72 -13.48
CA SER A 63 20.20 10.74 -14.52
C SER A 63 19.52 10.21 -15.79
N GLU A 64 19.63 8.90 -16.06
CA GLU A 64 19.06 8.27 -17.27
C GLU A 64 17.72 7.61 -16.99
N ASN A 65 17.58 6.98 -15.83
CA ASN A 65 16.37 6.25 -15.44
C ASN A 65 16.11 6.42 -13.93
N PRO A 66 15.59 7.58 -13.48
CA PRO A 66 15.27 7.82 -12.08
C PRO A 66 14.09 6.95 -11.64
N VAL A 67 14.02 6.70 -10.33
CA VAL A 67 12.84 6.07 -9.73
C VAL A 67 11.75 7.12 -9.51
N GLU A 68 10.54 6.84 -9.97
CA GLU A 68 9.39 7.71 -9.70
C GLU A 68 8.85 7.42 -8.30
N ILE A 69 8.73 8.46 -7.46
CA ILE A 69 8.11 8.35 -6.14
C ILE A 69 6.64 8.78 -6.25
N MET A 70 5.73 7.88 -5.90
CA MET A 70 4.30 8.16 -5.86
C MET A 70 3.73 8.01 -4.45
N TYR A 71 2.64 8.71 -4.19
CA TYR A 71 1.92 8.70 -2.91
C TYR A 71 0.48 8.29 -3.16
N ASN A 72 -0.02 7.29 -2.47
CA ASN A 72 -1.38 6.80 -2.71
C ASN A 72 -2.48 7.74 -2.19
N SER A 73 -2.15 8.73 -1.37
CA SER A 73 -3.07 9.83 -1.04
C SER A 73 -3.54 10.61 -2.26
N LYS A 74 -2.74 10.68 -3.34
CA LYS A 74 -3.11 11.39 -4.57
C LYS A 74 -4.45 10.92 -5.16
N TRP A 75 -4.79 9.65 -5.02
CA TRP A 75 -6.03 9.08 -5.52
C TRP A 75 -6.97 8.63 -4.41
N LEU A 76 -6.47 8.02 -3.33
CA LEU A 76 -7.33 7.49 -2.27
C LEU A 76 -8.06 8.59 -1.46
N GLU A 77 -7.44 9.75 -1.24
CA GLU A 77 -8.09 10.87 -0.56
C GLU A 77 -9.23 11.50 -1.38
N ASN A 78 -9.21 11.34 -2.70
CA ASN A 78 -10.19 11.92 -3.60
C ASN A 78 -11.37 10.98 -3.89
N LEU A 79 -11.29 9.70 -3.48
CA LEU A 79 -12.40 8.77 -3.65
C LEU A 79 -13.62 9.22 -2.85
N THR A 80 -14.72 9.38 -3.55
CA THR A 80 -16.02 9.62 -2.92
C THR A 80 -16.52 8.34 -2.24
N PHE A 81 -17.41 8.48 -1.26
CA PHE A 81 -18.03 7.32 -0.62
C PHE A 81 -18.77 6.42 -1.64
N GLY A 82 -19.37 6.99 -2.67
CA GLY A 82 -20.01 6.23 -3.76
C GLY A 82 -19.01 5.36 -4.53
N GLU A 83 -17.84 5.91 -4.86
CA GLU A 83 -16.77 5.15 -5.54
C GLU A 83 -16.22 4.02 -4.67
N VAL A 84 -16.07 4.25 -3.36
CA VAL A 84 -15.67 3.21 -2.42
C VAL A 84 -16.71 2.09 -2.35
N ILE A 85 -18.01 2.40 -2.35
CA ILE A 85 -19.08 1.39 -2.41
C ILE A 85 -19.00 0.60 -3.72
N ASN A 86 -18.82 1.28 -4.85
CA ASN A 86 -18.70 0.62 -6.15
C ASN A 86 -17.49 -0.34 -6.17
N LEU A 87 -16.32 0.11 -5.71
CA LEU A 87 -15.14 -0.74 -5.60
C LEU A 87 -15.38 -1.95 -4.67
N ALA A 88 -16.03 -1.74 -3.54
CA ALA A 88 -16.34 -2.81 -2.59
C ALA A 88 -17.35 -3.81 -3.15
N SER A 89 -18.25 -3.41 -4.07
CA SER A 89 -19.26 -4.28 -4.66
C SER A 89 -18.69 -5.36 -5.59
N GLU A 90 -17.45 -5.19 -6.06
CA GLU A 90 -16.74 -6.18 -6.89
C GLU A 90 -16.28 -7.42 -6.08
N PHE A 91 -16.34 -7.36 -4.75
CA PHE A 91 -15.84 -8.40 -3.87
C PHE A 91 -16.89 -8.85 -2.86
N THR A 92 -16.93 -10.16 -2.61
CA THR A 92 -17.78 -10.71 -1.55
C THR A 92 -17.03 -10.81 -0.23
N VAL A 93 -17.77 -10.76 0.89
CA VAL A 93 -17.21 -10.99 2.23
C VAL A 93 -16.53 -12.35 2.30
N GLN A 94 -17.10 -13.39 1.67
CA GLN A 94 -16.51 -14.72 1.62
C GLN A 94 -15.15 -14.75 0.92
N GLN A 95 -14.97 -13.98 -0.16
CA GLN A 95 -13.68 -13.85 -0.84
C GLN A 95 -12.65 -13.16 0.07
N MET A 96 -13.04 -12.09 0.76
CA MET A 96 -12.17 -11.40 1.70
C MET A 96 -11.75 -12.31 2.86
N LEU A 97 -12.68 -13.04 3.46
CA LEU A 97 -12.40 -13.95 4.57
C LEU A 97 -11.49 -15.13 4.19
N LYS A 98 -11.36 -15.46 2.90
CA LYS A 98 -10.40 -16.48 2.42
C LYS A 98 -8.94 -16.02 2.43
N ARG A 99 -8.67 -14.71 2.56
CA ARG A 99 -7.29 -14.22 2.67
C ARG A 99 -6.65 -14.70 3.97
N SER A 100 -5.42 -15.17 3.89
CA SER A 100 -4.72 -15.79 5.02
C SER A 100 -4.68 -14.93 6.29
N MET A 101 -4.58 -13.60 6.13
CA MET A 101 -4.58 -12.66 7.24
C MET A 101 -5.89 -12.68 8.04
N PHE A 102 -7.04 -12.83 7.37
CA PHE A 102 -8.35 -12.90 8.03
C PHE A 102 -8.64 -14.31 8.55
N GLN A 103 -8.30 -15.36 7.79
CA GLN A 103 -8.49 -16.74 8.23
C GLN A 103 -7.80 -17.00 9.56
N LYS A 104 -6.54 -16.62 9.68
CA LYS A 104 -5.78 -16.80 10.91
C LYS A 104 -6.42 -16.10 12.11
N ARG A 105 -6.97 -14.91 11.92
CA ARG A 105 -7.63 -14.16 13.00
C ARG A 105 -8.97 -14.77 13.40
N LEU A 106 -9.72 -15.32 12.44
CA LEU A 106 -10.94 -16.09 12.73
C LEU A 106 -10.62 -17.34 13.52
N GLU A 107 -9.58 -18.09 13.16
CA GLU A 107 -9.13 -19.29 13.89
C GLU A 107 -8.67 -18.96 15.33
N GLU A 108 -8.08 -17.78 15.53
CA GLU A 108 -7.59 -17.29 16.82
C GLU A 108 -8.68 -16.53 17.62
N ASP A 109 -9.92 -16.49 17.14
CA ASP A 109 -11.04 -15.71 17.71
C ASP A 109 -10.69 -14.24 17.97
N LYS A 110 -9.91 -13.65 17.08
CA LYS A 110 -9.50 -12.23 17.13
C LYS A 110 -10.45 -11.36 16.34
N PRO A 111 -10.76 -10.15 16.81
CA PRO A 111 -11.65 -9.24 16.10
C PRO A 111 -11.06 -8.84 14.75
N ILE A 112 -11.93 -8.73 13.74
CA ILE A 112 -11.63 -8.16 12.43
C ILE A 112 -12.52 -6.93 12.28
N TYR A 113 -11.90 -5.76 12.13
CA TYR A 113 -12.64 -4.52 11.98
C TYR A 113 -13.04 -4.28 10.52
N LEU A 114 -14.19 -3.65 10.30
CA LEU A 114 -14.75 -3.46 8.96
C LEU A 114 -13.82 -2.67 8.02
N ASN A 115 -13.11 -1.67 8.53
CA ASN A 115 -12.14 -0.89 7.76
C ASN A 115 -10.96 -1.73 7.23
N GLU A 116 -10.64 -2.85 7.90
CA GLU A 116 -9.56 -3.72 7.47
C GLU A 116 -9.88 -4.45 6.14
N PHE A 117 -11.17 -4.64 5.82
CA PHE A 117 -11.58 -5.16 4.51
C PHE A 117 -11.30 -4.18 3.37
N LEU A 118 -11.22 -2.88 3.66
CA LEU A 118 -10.89 -1.86 2.65
C LEU A 118 -9.41 -1.88 2.28
N TYR A 119 -8.53 -2.36 3.16
CA TYR A 119 -7.09 -2.34 2.90
C TYR A 119 -6.68 -3.10 1.63
N PRO A 120 -7.10 -4.37 1.41
CA PRO A 120 -6.82 -5.08 0.16
C PRO A 120 -7.41 -4.42 -1.08
N LEU A 121 -8.54 -3.72 -0.95
CA LEU A 121 -9.16 -2.99 -2.06
C LEU A 121 -8.32 -1.77 -2.44
N MET A 122 -7.83 -1.03 -1.45
CA MET A 122 -6.93 0.12 -1.66
C MET A 122 -5.63 -0.33 -2.33
N GLN A 123 -5.04 -1.45 -1.91
CA GLN A 123 -3.83 -1.99 -2.51
C GLN A 123 -4.05 -2.35 -3.99
N GLY A 124 -5.15 -3.04 -4.32
CA GLY A 124 -5.49 -3.34 -5.72
C GLY A 124 -5.76 -2.07 -6.54
N TYR A 125 -6.40 -1.08 -5.92
CA TYR A 125 -6.65 0.22 -6.57
C TYR A 125 -5.36 1.00 -6.83
N ASP A 126 -4.37 0.91 -5.94
CA ASP A 126 -3.03 1.48 -6.15
C ASP A 126 -2.41 0.96 -7.45
N SER A 127 -2.45 -0.35 -7.69
CA SER A 127 -1.90 -0.96 -8.92
C SER A 127 -2.60 -0.47 -10.18
N VAL A 128 -3.94 -0.30 -10.12
CA VAL A 128 -4.73 0.25 -11.24
C VAL A 128 -4.36 1.71 -11.52
N MET A 129 -4.23 2.52 -10.46
CA MET A 129 -3.93 3.96 -10.61
C MET A 129 -2.51 4.23 -11.09
N MET A 130 -1.58 3.32 -10.81
CA MET A 130 -0.21 3.40 -11.31
C MET A 130 -0.04 2.82 -12.71
N ASP A 131 -1.04 2.09 -13.24
CA ASP A 131 -1.01 1.42 -14.56
C ASP A 131 0.26 0.57 -14.74
N ILE A 132 0.55 -0.27 -13.74
CA ILE A 132 1.78 -1.07 -13.69
C ILE A 132 1.59 -2.48 -14.26
N ASP A 133 2.64 -3.00 -14.91
CA ASP A 133 2.67 -4.36 -15.44
C ASP A 133 3.01 -5.40 -14.36
N VAL A 134 3.79 -5.00 -13.34
CA VAL A 134 4.30 -5.90 -12.28
C VAL A 134 4.33 -5.18 -10.93
N GLU A 135 3.81 -5.84 -9.91
CA GLU A 135 3.89 -5.45 -8.50
C GLU A 135 4.78 -6.42 -7.69
#